data_3f214acae44ea8ae8c8a1d24f9de0575
#
_entry.id   3f214acae44ea8ae8c8a1d24f9de0575
#
_cell.length_a   1.000
_cell.length_b   1.000
_cell.length_c   1.000
_cell.angle_alpha   90.00
_cell.angle_beta   90.00
_cell.angle_gamma   90.00
#
_symmetry.space_group_name_H-M   'P 1'
#
loop_
_entity.id
_entity.type
_entity.pdbx_description
1 polymer ?
#
loop_
_entity_poly.entity_id
_entity_poly.type
_entity_poly.pdbx_seq_one_letter_code
_entity_poly.pdbx_strand_id
1 'polypeptide(L)'
;MTILALSDTHGRHNALDLTKYPADVLVHAGDWTKGRDIAFAETEEFLSWLEDQPFKHKLLIAGNHELTVERHNKFFYGLLESYPSITYLQNTAVTIDGINFYGSPYSNEFYDWAFMESEVGLSKVWAKIPEDTDVLITHGPAYCTHDLVKSAYGRDPHVGSQSLYSRKKMLSNLKLHISGHIHEAYGQSGKKPINVCASVLNEKYQLGNNPIVVTI
;
A
#
# COMPACT_ATOMS: atom_id res chain seq x y z
N MET A 1 9.70 -1.58 16.91
CA MET A 1 10.02 -1.29 15.49
C MET A 1 9.24 -0.08 15.04
N THR A 2 9.91 0.86 14.39
CA THR A 2 9.30 2.09 13.85
C THR A 2 9.17 1.96 12.33
N ILE A 3 7.98 2.22 11.80
CA ILE A 3 7.62 2.06 10.39
C ILE A 3 7.18 3.42 9.84
N LEU A 4 7.76 3.84 8.73
CA LEU A 4 7.29 4.97 7.95
C LEU A 4 6.39 4.47 6.83
N ALA A 5 5.14 4.89 6.82
CA ALA A 5 4.14 4.50 5.81
C ALA A 5 3.80 5.66 4.89
N LEU A 6 3.81 5.41 3.57
CA LEU A 6 3.28 6.30 2.54
C LEU A 6 2.70 5.49 1.39
N SER A 7 1.85 6.11 0.58
CA SER A 7 1.26 5.57 -0.64
C SER A 7 0.78 6.67 -1.57
N ASP A 8 0.30 6.31 -2.75
CA ASP A 8 -0.40 7.20 -3.66
C ASP A 8 0.42 8.45 -4.00
N THR A 9 1.68 8.23 -4.37
CA THR A 9 2.60 9.31 -4.73
C THR A 9 2.39 9.83 -6.15
N HIS A 10 1.82 9.01 -7.06
CA HIS A 10 1.46 9.36 -8.44
C HIS A 10 2.49 10.27 -9.12
N GLY A 11 3.76 9.84 -9.11
CA GLY A 11 4.90 10.54 -9.70
C GLY A 11 5.29 11.84 -8.99
N ARG A 12 4.83 12.09 -7.75
CA ARG A 12 5.23 13.24 -6.93
C ARG A 12 6.21 12.90 -5.81
N HIS A 13 6.75 11.69 -5.81
CA HIS A 13 7.67 11.19 -4.79
C HIS A 13 8.92 12.07 -4.62
N ASN A 14 9.45 12.67 -5.70
CA ASN A 14 10.61 13.57 -5.66
C ASN A 14 10.38 14.85 -4.84
N ALA A 15 9.14 15.21 -4.53
CA ALA A 15 8.83 16.36 -3.68
C ALA A 15 8.78 16.02 -2.19
N LEU A 16 8.97 14.74 -1.82
CA LEU A 16 8.95 14.27 -0.44
C LEU A 16 10.37 14.23 0.12
N ASP A 17 10.58 14.85 1.26
CA ASP A 17 11.81 14.74 2.04
C ASP A 17 11.59 13.75 3.19
N LEU A 18 11.93 12.47 2.95
CA LEU A 18 11.74 11.39 3.92
C LEU A 18 12.82 11.37 5.02
N THR A 19 13.90 12.14 4.89
CA THR A 19 14.95 12.21 5.92
C THR A 19 14.46 12.79 7.25
N LYS A 20 13.33 13.48 7.22
CA LYS A 20 12.65 14.04 8.40
C LYS A 20 11.95 13.01 9.28
N TYR A 21 11.82 11.77 8.79
CA TYR A 21 11.02 10.71 9.42
C TYR A 21 11.90 9.50 9.73
N PRO A 22 12.63 9.49 10.85
CA PRO A 22 13.45 8.34 11.22
C PRO A 22 12.58 7.10 11.46
N ALA A 23 12.92 6.00 10.80
CA ALA A 23 12.22 4.73 10.94
C ALA A 23 13.15 3.55 10.59
N ASP A 24 12.82 2.35 11.10
CA ASP A 24 13.52 1.11 10.81
C ASP A 24 13.16 0.57 9.42
N VAL A 25 11.89 0.73 9.05
CA VAL A 25 11.30 0.22 7.81
C VAL A 25 10.51 1.33 7.11
N LEU A 26 10.76 1.48 5.81
CA LEU A 26 9.92 2.27 4.90
C LEU A 26 8.93 1.36 4.19
N VAL A 27 7.65 1.71 4.18
CA VAL A 27 6.59 1.01 3.45
C VAL A 27 5.95 1.96 2.45
N HIS A 28 5.93 1.57 1.17
CA HIS A 28 5.12 2.24 0.15
C HIS A 28 3.96 1.32 -0.27
N ALA A 29 2.73 1.73 0.01
CA ALA A 29 1.54 0.90 -0.17
C ALA A 29 0.83 1.11 -1.52
N GLY A 30 1.61 1.30 -2.60
CA GLY A 30 1.12 1.32 -3.99
C GLY A 30 0.82 2.70 -4.55
N ASP A 31 0.46 2.72 -5.83
CA ASP A 31 0.12 3.90 -6.62
C ASP A 31 1.25 4.93 -6.71
N TRP A 32 2.39 4.50 -7.29
CA TRP A 32 3.50 5.42 -7.59
C TRP A 32 3.45 6.03 -8.98
N THR A 33 2.73 5.40 -9.95
CA THR A 33 2.59 5.93 -11.31
C THR A 33 1.41 6.89 -11.44
N LYS A 34 1.46 7.79 -12.44
CA LYS A 34 0.45 8.87 -12.62
C LYS A 34 -0.82 8.39 -13.31
N GLY A 35 -0.67 7.50 -14.30
CA GLY A 35 -1.71 7.24 -15.27
C GLY A 35 -2.25 5.81 -15.27
N ARG A 36 -3.05 5.54 -16.31
CA ARG A 36 -3.64 4.24 -16.63
C ARG A 36 -2.82 3.46 -17.65
N ASP A 37 -1.77 4.06 -18.19
CA ASP A 37 -0.97 3.47 -19.26
C ASP A 37 0.19 2.66 -18.68
N ILE A 38 0.82 1.87 -19.55
CA ILE A 38 2.07 1.20 -19.24
C ILE A 38 3.15 2.27 -19.04
N ALA A 39 3.70 2.34 -17.84
CA ALA A 39 4.59 3.41 -17.40
C ALA A 39 5.98 2.88 -17.02
N PHE A 40 6.73 2.35 -18.00
CA PHE A 40 8.06 1.78 -17.77
C PHE A 40 9.03 2.80 -17.16
N ALA A 41 9.15 3.98 -17.77
CA ALA A 41 10.07 5.02 -17.32
C ALA A 41 9.69 5.58 -15.92
N GLU A 42 8.39 5.78 -15.65
CA GLU A 42 7.94 6.23 -14.33
C GLU A 42 8.21 5.17 -13.25
N THR A 43 8.08 3.89 -13.60
CA THR A 43 8.38 2.78 -12.68
C THR A 43 9.87 2.75 -12.36
N GLU A 44 10.75 2.88 -13.36
CA GLU A 44 12.19 2.92 -13.17
C GLU A 44 12.62 4.14 -12.35
N GLU A 45 12.11 5.32 -12.65
CA GLU A 45 12.36 6.55 -11.89
C GLU A 45 11.97 6.39 -10.42
N PHE A 46 10.78 5.84 -10.17
CA PHE A 46 10.30 5.61 -8.81
C PHE A 46 11.18 4.59 -8.04
N LEU A 47 11.54 3.48 -8.66
CA LEU A 47 12.40 2.48 -8.01
C LEU A 47 13.79 3.05 -7.69
N SER A 48 14.37 3.86 -8.60
CA SER A 48 15.62 4.57 -8.36
C SER A 48 15.50 5.53 -7.17
N TRP A 49 14.44 6.34 -7.15
CA TRP A 49 14.16 7.23 -6.02
C TRP A 49 13.98 6.46 -4.70
N LEU A 50 13.26 5.34 -4.72
CA LEU A 50 13.02 4.53 -3.52
C LEU A 50 14.31 3.88 -3.02
N GLU A 51 15.17 3.38 -3.93
CA GLU A 51 16.48 2.80 -3.60
C GLU A 51 17.36 3.80 -2.86
N ASP A 52 17.36 5.07 -3.27
CA ASP A 52 18.16 6.15 -2.68
C ASP A 52 17.67 6.61 -1.29
N GLN A 53 16.49 6.17 -0.84
CA GLN A 53 15.99 6.59 0.47
C GLN A 53 16.81 5.96 1.62
N PRO A 54 17.11 6.70 2.71
CA PRO A 54 18.03 6.28 3.75
C PRO A 54 17.41 5.31 4.77
N PHE A 55 16.71 4.29 4.30
CA PHE A 55 16.10 3.26 5.15
C PHE A 55 16.73 1.89 4.88
N LYS A 56 17.01 1.15 5.96
CA LYS A 56 17.62 -0.18 5.87
C LYS A 56 16.70 -1.18 5.14
N HIS A 57 15.40 -1.10 5.40
CA HIS A 57 14.41 -1.98 4.82
C HIS A 57 13.34 -1.14 4.11
N LYS A 58 13.10 -1.46 2.85
CA LYS A 58 12.11 -0.78 2.01
C LYS A 58 11.14 -1.81 1.46
N LEU A 59 9.91 -1.78 1.95
CA LEU A 59 8.84 -2.67 1.51
C LEU A 59 7.96 -1.94 0.51
N LEU A 60 7.67 -2.60 -0.59
CA LEU A 60 6.87 -2.06 -1.68
C LEU A 60 5.77 -3.04 -2.07
N ILE A 61 4.55 -2.56 -2.22
CA ILE A 61 3.48 -3.24 -2.96
C ILE A 61 3.04 -2.36 -4.12
N ALA A 62 2.51 -2.94 -5.19
CA ALA A 62 1.83 -2.19 -6.24
C ALA A 62 0.43 -1.74 -5.77
N GLY A 63 -0.20 -0.82 -6.54
CA GLY A 63 -1.59 -0.45 -6.42
C GLY A 63 -2.29 -0.57 -7.78
N ASN A 64 -3.45 0.05 -7.92
CA ASN A 64 -4.24 -0.08 -9.14
C ASN A 64 -3.68 0.72 -10.33
N HIS A 65 -2.79 1.67 -10.11
CA HIS A 65 -2.10 2.39 -11.19
C HIS A 65 -0.93 1.61 -11.79
N GLU A 66 -0.48 0.52 -11.18
CA GLU A 66 0.71 -0.21 -11.62
C GLU A 66 0.42 -1.27 -12.69
N LEU A 67 -0.17 -0.86 -13.83
CA LEU A 67 -0.40 -1.73 -14.99
C LEU A 67 0.89 -2.34 -15.56
N THR A 68 2.01 -1.64 -15.44
CA THR A 68 3.33 -2.16 -15.83
C THR A 68 3.70 -3.41 -15.03
N VAL A 69 3.44 -3.40 -13.72
CA VAL A 69 3.73 -4.54 -12.85
C VAL A 69 2.83 -5.72 -13.16
N GLU A 70 1.54 -5.49 -13.34
CA GLU A 70 0.56 -6.55 -13.62
C GLU A 70 0.77 -7.18 -15.01
N ARG A 71 0.86 -6.33 -16.05
CA ARG A 71 0.85 -6.77 -17.45
C ARG A 71 2.25 -7.11 -17.99
N HIS A 72 3.30 -6.57 -17.40
CA HIS A 72 4.70 -6.76 -17.78
C HIS A 72 5.57 -7.20 -16.60
N ASN A 73 5.09 -8.18 -15.84
CA ASN A 73 5.73 -8.64 -14.61
C ASN A 73 7.21 -9.07 -14.80
N LYS A 74 7.52 -9.75 -15.92
CA LYS A 74 8.91 -10.14 -16.21
C LYS A 74 9.85 -8.95 -16.36
N PHE A 75 9.39 -7.88 -16.98
CA PHE A 75 10.16 -6.63 -17.08
C PHE A 75 10.35 -6.04 -15.69
N PHE A 76 9.27 -5.92 -14.91
CA PHE A 76 9.31 -5.35 -13.57
C PHE A 76 10.25 -6.12 -12.64
N TYR A 77 10.15 -7.45 -12.60
CA TYR A 77 11.05 -8.25 -11.76
C TYR A 77 12.52 -8.19 -12.23
N GLY A 78 12.78 -8.16 -13.55
CA GLY A 78 14.11 -7.95 -14.07
C GLY A 78 14.69 -6.58 -13.72
N LEU A 79 13.85 -5.53 -13.74
CA LEU A 79 14.25 -4.20 -13.33
C LEU A 79 14.55 -4.14 -11.82
N LEU A 80 13.73 -4.81 -11.01
CA LEU A 80 13.85 -4.83 -9.54
C LEU A 80 15.19 -5.46 -9.07
N GLU A 81 15.80 -6.35 -9.85
CA GLU A 81 17.13 -6.91 -9.55
C GLU A 81 18.22 -5.83 -9.43
N SER A 82 18.03 -4.66 -10.07
CA SER A 82 18.92 -3.51 -9.98
C SER A 82 18.75 -2.69 -8.70
N TYR A 83 17.74 -2.99 -7.89
CA TYR A 83 17.36 -2.25 -6.68
C TYR A 83 17.28 -3.16 -5.45
N PRO A 84 18.43 -3.68 -4.96
CA PRO A 84 18.48 -4.78 -3.99
C PRO A 84 18.00 -4.41 -2.58
N SER A 85 17.87 -3.11 -2.23
CA SER A 85 17.33 -2.71 -0.94
C SER A 85 15.79 -2.70 -0.90
N ILE A 86 15.14 -2.87 -2.05
CA ILE A 86 13.68 -2.89 -2.17
C ILE A 86 13.16 -4.33 -2.10
N THR A 87 12.30 -4.62 -1.15
CA THR A 87 11.56 -5.88 -1.08
C THR A 87 10.14 -5.67 -1.59
N TYR A 88 9.85 -6.16 -2.79
CA TYR A 88 8.50 -6.11 -3.36
C TYR A 88 7.65 -7.28 -2.87
N LEU A 89 6.44 -6.99 -2.43
CA LEU A 89 5.49 -7.98 -1.90
C LEU A 89 4.24 -8.05 -2.78
N GLN A 90 3.96 -9.24 -3.30
CA GLN A 90 2.73 -9.54 -4.05
C GLN A 90 2.14 -10.87 -3.57
N ASN A 91 1.25 -10.79 -2.61
CA ASN A 91 0.69 -11.94 -1.88
C ASN A 91 1.80 -12.80 -1.24
N THR A 92 2.81 -12.14 -0.69
CA THR A 92 3.99 -12.77 -0.08
C THR A 92 4.29 -12.13 1.27
N ALA A 93 5.05 -12.86 2.09
CA ALA A 93 5.50 -12.42 3.40
C ALA A 93 7.01 -12.24 3.45
N VAL A 94 7.47 -11.38 4.35
CA VAL A 94 8.86 -11.23 4.75
C VAL A 94 8.95 -11.00 6.26
N THR A 95 9.96 -11.58 6.90
CA THR A 95 10.23 -11.34 8.32
C THR A 95 11.41 -10.38 8.47
N ILE A 96 11.24 -9.30 9.20
CA ILE A 96 12.26 -8.31 9.52
C ILE A 96 12.33 -8.17 11.04
N ASP A 97 13.50 -8.46 11.62
CA ASP A 97 13.76 -8.36 13.07
C ASP A 97 12.66 -9.04 13.93
N GLY A 98 12.16 -10.20 13.47
CA GLY A 98 11.14 -10.99 14.17
C GLY A 98 9.69 -10.50 13.99
N ILE A 99 9.46 -9.51 13.14
CA ILE A 99 8.12 -9.02 12.76
C ILE A 99 7.77 -9.56 11.37
N ASN A 100 6.59 -10.17 11.25
CA ASN A 100 6.08 -10.77 10.01
C ASN A 100 5.23 -9.75 9.24
N PHE A 101 5.73 -9.33 8.09
CA PHE A 101 5.02 -8.47 7.14
C PHE A 101 4.40 -9.31 6.03
N TYR A 102 3.20 -8.97 5.63
CA TYR A 102 2.55 -9.51 4.43
C TYR A 102 2.06 -8.38 3.54
N GLY A 103 2.35 -8.46 2.24
CA GLY A 103 1.95 -7.44 1.27
C GLY A 103 1.09 -7.98 0.13
N SER A 104 0.07 -7.22 -0.27
CA SER A 104 -0.83 -7.53 -1.38
C SER A 104 -1.26 -6.25 -2.11
N PRO A 105 -1.15 -6.20 -3.45
CA PRO A 105 -1.52 -5.03 -4.24
C PRO A 105 -3.03 -4.89 -4.47
N TYR A 106 -3.82 -5.90 -4.14
CA TYR A 106 -5.21 -5.99 -4.55
C TYR A 106 -6.14 -4.98 -3.87
N SER A 107 -7.14 -4.53 -4.65
CA SER A 107 -8.26 -3.68 -4.21
C SER A 107 -9.57 -4.13 -4.83
N ASN A 108 -10.70 -3.58 -4.35
CA ASN A 108 -12.03 -3.83 -4.90
C ASN A 108 -12.12 -3.37 -6.35
N GLU A 109 -12.85 -4.14 -7.15
CA GLU A 109 -13.09 -3.85 -8.56
C GLU A 109 -13.75 -2.47 -8.75
N PHE A 110 -13.08 -1.62 -9.52
CA PHE A 110 -13.55 -0.31 -9.92
C PHE A 110 -12.94 0.05 -11.27
N TYR A 111 -13.70 -0.09 -12.35
CA TYR A 111 -13.21 -0.02 -13.73
C TYR A 111 -12.14 -1.09 -14.06
N ASP A 112 -11.38 -0.88 -15.13
CA ASP A 112 -10.32 -1.77 -15.64
C ASP A 112 -8.93 -1.23 -15.25
N TRP A 113 -8.60 -1.31 -13.96
CA TRP A 113 -7.29 -0.96 -13.40
C TRP A 113 -6.51 -2.22 -13.02
N ALA A 114 -5.23 -2.06 -12.67
CA ALA A 114 -4.40 -3.17 -12.20
C ALA A 114 -4.85 -3.71 -10.84
N PHE A 115 -4.59 -4.98 -10.59
CA PHE A 115 -4.78 -5.66 -9.30
C PHE A 115 -6.18 -5.47 -8.69
N MET A 116 -7.19 -5.39 -9.52
CA MET A 116 -8.58 -5.31 -9.07
C MET A 116 -9.27 -6.66 -9.16
N GLU A 117 -10.09 -6.96 -8.16
CA GLU A 117 -10.86 -8.18 -8.10
C GLU A 117 -12.24 -7.93 -7.50
N SER A 118 -13.20 -8.76 -7.92
CA SER A 118 -14.50 -8.85 -7.27
C SER A 118 -14.34 -9.26 -5.80
N GLU A 119 -15.33 -8.97 -4.96
CA GLU A 119 -15.27 -9.34 -3.54
C GLU A 119 -15.10 -10.86 -3.34
N VAL A 120 -15.63 -11.70 -4.24
CA VAL A 120 -15.42 -13.15 -4.25
C VAL A 120 -13.97 -13.51 -4.60
N GLY A 121 -13.36 -12.83 -5.56
CA GLY A 121 -11.93 -12.97 -5.89
C GLY A 121 -11.05 -12.53 -4.73
N LEU A 122 -11.33 -11.37 -4.16
CA LEU A 122 -10.63 -10.84 -2.99
C LEU A 122 -10.67 -11.80 -1.79
N SER A 123 -11.79 -12.47 -1.54
CA SER A 123 -11.87 -13.45 -0.45
C SER A 123 -10.83 -14.57 -0.59
N LYS A 124 -10.52 -14.99 -1.83
CA LYS A 124 -9.48 -15.99 -2.12
C LYS A 124 -8.07 -15.43 -2.00
N VAL A 125 -7.90 -14.14 -2.30
CA VAL A 125 -6.63 -13.41 -2.08
C VAL A 125 -6.34 -13.32 -0.60
N TRP A 126 -7.29 -12.82 0.19
CA TRP A 126 -7.11 -12.61 1.63
C TRP A 126 -7.01 -13.91 2.43
N ALA A 127 -7.56 -15.01 1.93
CA ALA A 127 -7.38 -16.32 2.55
C ALA A 127 -5.91 -16.79 2.59
N LYS A 128 -5.05 -16.24 1.72
CA LYS A 128 -3.61 -16.54 1.67
C LYS A 128 -2.78 -15.81 2.73
N ILE A 129 -3.33 -14.79 3.40
CA ILE A 129 -2.61 -14.04 4.45
C ILE A 129 -2.26 -15.01 5.57
N PRO A 130 -0.98 -15.18 5.97
CA PRO A 130 -0.59 -16.05 7.07
C PRO A 130 -1.21 -15.61 8.40
N GLU A 131 -1.50 -16.57 9.29
CA GLU A 131 -2.14 -16.29 10.60
C GLU A 131 -1.21 -15.56 11.58
N ASP A 132 0.09 -15.72 11.39
CA ASP A 132 1.16 -15.10 12.19
C ASP A 132 1.57 -13.71 11.67
N THR A 133 0.79 -13.11 10.76
CA THR A 133 1.05 -11.76 10.23
C THR A 133 0.94 -10.71 11.34
N ASP A 134 2.01 -9.96 11.57
CA ASP A 134 2.06 -8.81 12.49
C ASP A 134 1.69 -7.50 11.79
N VAL A 135 2.18 -7.30 10.56
CA VAL A 135 1.95 -6.10 9.74
C VAL A 135 1.38 -6.51 8.40
N LEU A 136 0.20 -6.01 8.09
CA LEU A 136 -0.49 -6.22 6.82
C LEU A 136 -0.39 -4.95 5.98
N ILE A 137 0.01 -5.10 4.72
CA ILE A 137 0.10 -4.02 3.75
C ILE A 137 -0.82 -4.38 2.59
N THR A 138 -1.87 -3.60 2.33
CA THR A 138 -2.75 -3.76 1.16
C THR A 138 -2.93 -2.43 0.47
N HIS A 139 -3.10 -2.42 -0.86
CA HIS A 139 -3.39 -1.15 -1.50
C HIS A 139 -4.80 -0.67 -1.14
N GLY A 140 -5.82 -1.50 -1.40
CA GLY A 140 -7.20 -1.19 -0.98
C GLY A 140 -7.44 -1.37 0.52
N PRO A 141 -8.30 -0.54 1.14
CA PRO A 141 -8.64 -0.63 2.56
C PRO A 141 -9.60 -1.78 2.87
N ALA A 142 -9.67 -2.16 4.14
CA ALA A 142 -10.74 -3.02 4.63
C ALA A 142 -12.03 -2.22 4.86
N TYR A 143 -13.20 -2.88 4.71
CA TYR A 143 -14.50 -2.28 5.00
C TYR A 143 -14.55 -1.64 6.39
N CYS A 144 -15.19 -0.48 6.50
CA CYS A 144 -15.28 0.34 7.72
C CYS A 144 -13.92 0.78 8.31
N THR A 145 -12.86 0.85 7.47
CA THR A 145 -11.53 1.23 7.95
C THR A 145 -10.85 2.12 6.91
N HIS A 146 -10.86 3.44 7.09
CA HIS A 146 -10.30 4.40 6.14
C HIS A 146 -10.78 4.16 4.68
N ASP A 147 -12.08 3.92 4.51
CA ASP A 147 -12.67 3.51 3.24
C ASP A 147 -13.90 4.34 2.85
N LEU A 148 -14.12 5.48 3.50
CA LEU A 148 -15.20 6.40 3.15
C LEU A 148 -14.79 7.29 1.98
N VAL A 149 -15.59 7.27 0.92
CA VAL A 149 -15.44 8.17 -0.24
C VAL A 149 -16.50 9.26 -0.14
N LYS A 150 -16.11 10.52 -0.32
CA LYS A 150 -17.05 11.64 -0.30
C LYS A 150 -18.02 11.57 -1.46
N SER A 151 -19.29 11.55 -1.16
CA SER A 151 -20.37 11.53 -2.15
C SER A 151 -21.00 12.91 -2.34
N ALA A 152 -21.16 13.32 -3.59
CA ALA A 152 -21.93 14.51 -3.94
C ALA A 152 -23.45 14.37 -3.63
N TYR A 153 -23.92 13.15 -3.30
CA TYR A 153 -25.34 12.81 -3.16
C TYR A 153 -25.79 12.49 -1.72
N GLY A 154 -24.99 12.81 -0.71
CA GLY A 154 -25.39 12.87 0.70
C GLY A 154 -24.84 11.80 1.64
N ARG A 155 -24.72 10.52 1.28
CA ARG A 155 -24.10 9.51 2.12
C ARG A 155 -22.78 9.07 1.53
N ASP A 156 -21.72 9.19 2.33
CA ASP A 156 -20.40 8.71 1.94
C ASP A 156 -20.38 7.17 1.99
N PRO A 157 -20.19 6.48 0.84
CA PRO A 157 -20.18 5.02 0.82
C PRO A 157 -18.88 4.47 1.41
N HIS A 158 -18.99 3.32 2.06
CA HIS A 158 -17.87 2.45 2.35
C HIS A 158 -17.50 1.65 1.10
N VAL A 159 -16.25 1.75 0.66
CA VAL A 159 -15.77 1.09 -0.57
C VAL A 159 -14.72 0.01 -0.30
N GLY A 160 -14.33 -0.21 0.94
CA GLY A 160 -13.35 -1.20 1.34
C GLY A 160 -13.86 -2.65 1.26
N SER A 161 -12.93 -3.61 1.22
CA SER A 161 -13.24 -5.03 1.12
C SER A 161 -13.82 -5.62 2.42
N GLN A 162 -15.01 -6.21 2.32
CA GLN A 162 -15.68 -6.90 3.42
C GLN A 162 -14.97 -8.20 3.81
N SER A 163 -14.44 -8.92 2.85
CA SER A 163 -13.67 -10.14 3.11
C SER A 163 -12.32 -9.84 3.74
N LEU A 164 -11.66 -8.71 3.40
CA LEU A 164 -10.46 -8.26 4.10
C LEU A 164 -10.77 -7.90 5.56
N TYR A 165 -11.86 -7.18 5.81
CA TYR A 165 -12.31 -6.89 7.16
C TYR A 165 -12.54 -8.16 7.98
N SER A 166 -13.19 -9.17 7.39
CA SER A 166 -13.44 -10.46 8.02
C SER A 166 -12.13 -11.21 8.29
N ARG A 167 -11.21 -11.23 7.32
CA ARG A 167 -9.89 -11.88 7.47
C ARG A 167 -9.06 -11.21 8.57
N LYS A 168 -9.02 -9.90 8.64
CA LYS A 168 -8.30 -9.16 9.68
C LYS A 168 -8.75 -9.53 11.09
N LYS A 169 -10.03 -9.80 11.31
CA LYS A 169 -10.55 -10.25 12.62
C LYS A 169 -10.02 -11.61 13.06
N MET A 170 -9.58 -12.44 12.11
CA MET A 170 -9.01 -13.76 12.38
C MET A 170 -7.51 -13.70 12.70
N LEU A 171 -6.83 -12.60 12.37
CA LEU A 171 -5.39 -12.41 12.57
C LEU A 171 -5.12 -11.90 13.99
N SER A 172 -4.96 -12.81 14.96
CA SER A 172 -4.78 -12.47 16.37
C SER A 172 -3.50 -11.69 16.67
N ASN A 173 -2.47 -11.87 15.83
CA ASN A 173 -1.16 -11.22 15.98
C ASN A 173 -1.09 -9.84 15.30
N LEU A 174 -2.09 -9.49 14.48
CA LEU A 174 -2.06 -8.26 13.70
C LEU A 174 -1.95 -7.02 14.60
N LYS A 175 -0.87 -6.28 14.42
CA LYS A 175 -0.55 -5.04 15.13
C LYS A 175 -0.85 -3.81 14.30
N LEU A 176 -0.61 -3.90 12.98
CA LEU A 176 -0.71 -2.77 12.06
C LEU A 176 -1.27 -3.22 10.70
N HIS A 177 -2.21 -2.44 10.16
CA HIS A 177 -2.64 -2.54 8.78
C HIS A 177 -2.40 -1.19 8.08
N ILE A 178 -1.61 -1.21 7.02
CA ILE A 178 -1.31 -0.04 6.18
C ILE A 178 -2.05 -0.21 4.86
N SER A 179 -2.78 0.81 4.44
CA SER A 179 -3.44 0.89 3.13
C SER A 179 -3.23 2.27 2.49
N GLY A 180 -3.64 2.40 1.24
CA GLY A 180 -3.70 3.65 0.47
C GLY A 180 -5.05 3.79 -0.24
N HIS A 181 -5.02 4.14 -1.53
CA HIS A 181 -6.12 4.13 -2.49
C HIS A 181 -7.21 5.19 -2.24
N ILE A 182 -7.69 5.36 -1.02
CA ILE A 182 -8.76 6.32 -0.69
C ILE A 182 -8.12 7.58 -0.12
N HIS A 183 -7.77 8.52 -1.02
CA HIS A 183 -7.01 9.73 -0.68
C HIS A 183 -7.66 10.57 0.41
N GLU A 184 -8.99 10.72 0.38
CA GLU A 184 -9.74 11.49 1.38
C GLU A 184 -9.82 10.83 2.75
N ALA A 185 -9.47 9.54 2.85
CA ALA A 185 -9.49 8.78 4.09
C ALA A 185 -8.13 8.73 4.81
N TYR A 186 -7.15 9.54 4.37
CA TYR A 186 -5.84 9.65 5.01
C TYR A 186 -5.94 9.76 6.53
N GLY A 187 -5.04 9.06 7.21
CA GLY A 187 -4.91 9.15 8.66
C GLY A 187 -4.69 7.81 9.34
N GLN A 188 -4.78 7.84 10.68
CA GLN A 188 -4.56 6.70 11.55
C GLN A 188 -5.72 6.51 12.52
N SER A 189 -6.10 5.25 12.76
CA SER A 189 -7.15 4.89 13.73
C SER A 189 -6.87 3.56 14.42
N GLY A 190 -7.64 3.25 15.49
CA GLY A 190 -7.54 1.99 16.21
C GLY A 190 -6.30 1.92 17.13
N LYS A 191 -6.24 0.85 17.90
CA LYS A 191 -5.12 0.55 18.81
C LYS A 191 -4.51 -0.83 18.56
N LYS A 192 -5.34 -1.81 18.22
CA LYS A 192 -4.92 -3.19 17.92
C LYS A 192 -5.98 -3.86 17.02
N PRO A 193 -5.71 -3.96 15.73
CA PRO A 193 -4.59 -3.33 15.03
C PRO A 193 -4.72 -1.80 14.96
N ILE A 194 -3.58 -1.12 14.83
CA ILE A 194 -3.52 0.24 14.31
C ILE A 194 -3.85 0.15 12.83
N ASN A 195 -4.67 1.07 12.30
CA ASN A 195 -4.99 1.13 10.89
C ASN A 195 -4.52 2.47 10.33
N VAL A 196 -3.91 2.45 9.16
CA VAL A 196 -3.34 3.62 8.49
C VAL A 196 -3.81 3.65 7.04
N CYS A 197 -4.37 4.78 6.62
CA CYS A 197 -4.40 5.15 5.20
C CYS A 197 -3.26 6.13 4.95
N ALA A 198 -2.27 5.69 4.19
CA ALA A 198 -0.99 6.37 4.05
C ALA A 198 -0.89 7.28 2.81
N SER A 199 -2.01 7.59 2.15
CA SER A 199 -2.04 8.41 0.93
C SER A 199 -1.48 9.81 1.19
N VAL A 200 -0.34 10.14 0.54
CA VAL A 200 0.28 11.47 0.66
C VAL A 200 -0.39 12.52 -0.21
N LEU A 201 -1.20 12.11 -1.18
CA LEU A 201 -2.02 13.01 -1.98
C LEU A 201 -3.44 13.11 -1.43
N ASN A 202 -4.05 14.27 -1.61
CA ASN A 202 -5.46 14.49 -1.35
C ASN A 202 -6.33 14.08 -2.58
N GLU A 203 -7.65 14.22 -2.47
CA GLU A 203 -8.62 13.91 -3.53
C GLU A 203 -8.43 14.73 -4.83
N LYS A 204 -7.61 15.78 -4.80
CA LYS A 204 -7.24 16.60 -5.96
C LYS A 204 -5.88 16.21 -6.55
N TYR A 205 -5.33 15.09 -6.13
CA TYR A 205 -3.98 14.64 -6.51
C TYR A 205 -2.88 15.67 -6.21
N GLN A 206 -3.02 16.40 -5.12
CA GLN A 206 -2.04 17.36 -4.64
C GLN A 206 -1.40 16.84 -3.36
N LEU A 207 -0.10 17.08 -3.17
CA LEU A 207 0.56 16.83 -1.89
C LEU A 207 -0.12 17.66 -0.80
N GLY A 208 -0.76 16.97 0.13
CA GLY A 208 -1.51 17.57 1.22
C GLY A 208 -1.30 16.86 2.55
N ASN A 209 -0.74 15.65 2.52
CA ASN A 209 -0.58 14.80 3.67
C ASN A 209 0.90 14.42 3.87
N ASN A 210 1.29 14.22 5.12
CA ASN A 210 2.64 13.76 5.46
C ASN A 210 2.70 12.22 5.50
N PRO A 211 3.86 11.60 5.21
CA PRO A 211 4.08 10.21 5.57
C PRO A 211 3.81 9.95 7.06
N ILE A 212 3.26 8.78 7.41
CA ILE A 212 2.84 8.46 8.77
C ILE A 212 3.88 7.56 9.44
N VAL A 213 4.37 7.97 10.60
CA VAL A 213 5.29 7.17 11.45
C VAL A 213 4.47 6.40 12.47
N VAL A 214 4.64 5.07 12.50
CA VAL A 214 3.98 4.17 13.47
C VAL A 214 5.02 3.36 14.21
N THR A 215 4.88 3.23 15.54
CA THR A 215 5.68 2.33 16.38
C THR A 215 4.83 1.15 16.86
N ILE A 216 5.30 -0.08 16.65
CA ILE A 216 4.67 -1.33 17.04
C ILE A 216 5.53 -2.15 17.98
#